data_27e64b6e00f4e421199de052d4dd6ec9
#
_entry.id   27e64b6e00f4e421199de052d4dd6ec9
#
_cell.length_a   1.000
_cell.length_b   1.000
_cell.length_c   1.000
_cell.angle_alpha   90.00
_cell.angle_beta   90.00
_cell.angle_gamma   90.00
#
_symmetry.space_group_name_H-M   'P 1'
#
loop_
_entity.id
_entity.type
_entity.pdbx_description
1 polymer ?
#
loop_
_entity_poly.entity_id
_entity_poly.type
_entity_poly.pdbx_seq_one_letter_code
_entity_poly.pdbx_strand_id
1 'polypeptide(L)'
;VRPIMRHEELPSDQYVERVSPDTLFVDLLHRAVRRILIGESSRPPVAPSVRIINLSIGDRGRPLVRRMSPIGRLVDWLALEYNVLFIISAGNHVDPISIPAEGASDRESARVAALQAVHASQIVRGILPPGDAMNAVTVGAVHADGSPDPDESSNVWDLSRQGEPALYSATGPGVDRMIKPDIYHVGGRRLFVRPIKQSVLRSDVDLCPARTT
;
A
#
# COMPACT_ATOMS: atom_id res chain seq x y z
N VAL A 1 -23.58 7.32 1.53
CA VAL A 1 -22.40 6.57 2.01
C VAL A 1 -21.59 7.55 2.85
N ARG A 2 -21.26 7.20 4.08
CA ARG A 2 -20.32 8.01 4.89
C ARG A 2 -18.94 7.39 4.76
N PRO A 3 -17.87 8.17 4.55
CA PRO A 3 -16.52 7.66 4.53
C PRO A 3 -16.17 7.03 5.89
N ILE A 4 -15.42 5.95 5.85
CA ILE A 4 -14.93 5.26 7.05
C ILE A 4 -13.83 6.09 7.72
N MET A 5 -12.98 6.73 6.92
CA MET A 5 -11.95 7.66 7.38
C MET A 5 -12.38 9.10 7.16
N ARG A 6 -11.89 9.99 7.99
CA ARG A 6 -12.10 11.42 7.89
C ARG A 6 -10.80 12.10 7.49
N HIS A 7 -10.92 13.13 6.66
CA HIS A 7 -9.83 14.06 6.41
C HIS A 7 -9.61 14.92 7.66
N GLU A 8 -8.40 14.95 8.14
CA GLU A 8 -7.95 15.86 9.18
C GLU A 8 -6.87 16.75 8.56
N GLU A 9 -7.08 18.06 8.59
CA GLU A 9 -6.12 19.04 8.14
C GLU A 9 -5.04 19.22 9.19
N LEU A 10 -3.79 19.07 8.79
CA LEU A 10 -2.64 19.31 9.65
C LEU A 10 -2.18 20.77 9.50
N PRO A 11 -1.45 21.33 10.50
CA PRO A 11 -0.93 22.71 10.44
C PRO A 11 -0.03 23.01 9.24
N SER A 12 0.38 21.98 8.47
CA SER A 12 1.22 22.07 7.29
C SER A 12 0.44 22.06 5.96
N ASP A 13 -0.86 22.37 5.96
CA ASP A 13 -1.77 22.24 4.80
C ASP A 13 -1.81 20.82 4.19
N GLN A 14 -1.38 19.82 4.95
CA GLN A 14 -1.45 18.43 4.54
C GLN A 14 -2.72 17.79 5.10
N TYR A 15 -3.37 16.99 4.29
CA TYR A 15 -4.54 16.22 4.71
C TYR A 15 -4.12 14.80 5.06
N VAL A 16 -4.57 14.32 6.20
CA VAL A 16 -4.38 12.94 6.62
C VAL A 16 -5.75 12.28 6.82
N GLU A 17 -5.89 11.11 6.27
CA GLU A 17 -7.09 10.29 6.51
C GLU A 17 -6.93 9.52 7.81
N ARG A 18 -7.83 9.76 8.75
CA ARG A 18 -7.83 9.09 10.06
C ARG A 18 -9.18 8.52 10.42
N VAL A 19 -9.12 7.42 11.14
CA VAL A 19 -10.29 6.90 11.88
C VAL A 19 -10.41 7.70 13.18
N SER A 20 -11.64 7.97 13.62
CA SER A 20 -11.87 8.65 14.91
C SER A 20 -11.11 7.92 16.03
N PRO A 21 -10.37 8.63 16.89
CA PRO A 21 -9.61 8.02 17.99
C PRO A 21 -10.47 7.22 18.97
N ASP A 22 -11.75 7.58 19.08
CA ASP A 22 -12.71 6.92 19.97
C ASP A 22 -13.33 5.64 19.36
N THR A 23 -12.90 5.25 18.17
CA THR A 23 -13.50 4.11 17.46
C THR A 23 -12.41 3.15 17.00
N LEU A 24 -12.51 1.90 17.38
CA LEU A 24 -11.64 0.85 16.84
C LEU A 24 -11.96 0.61 15.37
N PHE A 25 -10.94 0.62 14.53
CA PHE A 25 -11.11 0.39 13.10
C PHE A 25 -11.74 -0.97 12.79
N VAL A 26 -11.43 -1.98 13.60
CA VAL A 26 -12.03 -3.33 13.53
C VAL A 26 -13.56 -3.26 13.69
N ASP A 27 -14.06 -2.54 14.68
CA ASP A 27 -15.50 -2.38 14.91
C ASP A 27 -16.17 -1.58 13.80
N LEU A 28 -15.47 -0.56 13.29
CA LEU A 28 -15.98 0.29 12.23
C LEU A 28 -16.16 -0.52 10.92
N LEU A 29 -15.17 -1.31 10.55
CA LEU A 29 -15.23 -2.18 9.38
C LEU A 29 -16.31 -3.25 9.56
N HIS A 30 -16.37 -3.91 10.71
CA HIS A 30 -17.41 -4.91 11.00
C HIS A 30 -18.82 -4.33 10.85
N ARG A 31 -19.09 -3.19 11.48
CA ARG A 31 -20.40 -2.52 11.37
C ARG A 31 -20.70 -2.08 9.94
N ALA A 32 -19.69 -1.56 9.20
CA ALA A 32 -19.88 -1.13 7.82
C ALA A 32 -20.29 -2.30 6.91
N VAL A 33 -19.60 -3.44 7.01
CA VAL A 33 -19.93 -4.64 6.22
C VAL A 33 -21.29 -5.21 6.59
N ARG A 34 -21.60 -5.31 7.88
CA ARG A 34 -22.94 -5.77 8.33
C ARG A 34 -24.05 -4.85 7.81
N ARG A 35 -23.86 -3.54 7.88
CA ARG A 35 -24.84 -2.58 7.37
C ARG A 35 -25.07 -2.73 5.87
N ILE A 36 -24.03 -3.04 5.11
CA ILE A 36 -24.16 -3.27 3.66
C ILE A 36 -24.97 -4.53 3.39
N LEU A 37 -24.68 -5.64 4.06
CA LEU A 37 -25.15 -6.96 3.69
C LEU A 37 -26.41 -7.43 4.44
N ILE A 38 -26.55 -7.04 5.73
CA ILE A 38 -27.63 -7.53 6.62
C ILE A 38 -28.55 -6.41 7.07
N GLY A 39 -28.01 -5.20 7.22
CA GLY A 39 -28.72 -4.08 7.85
C GLY A 39 -28.31 -3.91 9.33
N GLU A 40 -28.98 -2.99 10.02
CA GLU A 40 -28.71 -2.66 11.41
C GLU A 40 -30.01 -2.33 12.14
N SER A 41 -30.31 -3.08 13.21
CA SER A 41 -31.50 -2.90 14.05
C SER A 41 -32.80 -2.86 13.22
N SER A 42 -33.40 -1.69 13.05
CA SER A 42 -34.64 -1.47 12.28
C SER A 42 -34.39 -1.02 10.83
N ARG A 43 -33.11 -0.98 10.37
CA ARG A 43 -32.77 -0.52 9.03
C ARG A 43 -32.41 -1.70 8.13
N PRO A 44 -33.03 -1.81 6.95
CA PRO A 44 -32.72 -2.87 6.00
C PRO A 44 -31.28 -2.75 5.48
N PRO A 45 -30.72 -3.84 4.90
CA PRO A 45 -29.40 -3.80 4.29
C PRO A 45 -29.33 -2.79 3.16
N VAL A 46 -28.19 -2.12 3.01
CA VAL A 46 -28.02 -1.07 2.00
C VAL A 46 -27.80 -1.69 0.60
N ALA A 47 -27.05 -2.79 0.54
CA ALA A 47 -26.72 -3.46 -0.71
C ALA A 47 -26.45 -4.97 -0.49
N PRO A 48 -27.49 -5.79 -0.28
CA PRO A 48 -27.35 -7.20 0.08
C PRO A 48 -26.79 -8.07 -1.06
N SER A 49 -26.79 -7.55 -2.28
CA SER A 49 -26.26 -8.22 -3.47
C SER A 49 -24.74 -8.05 -3.67
N VAL A 50 -24.07 -7.24 -2.85
CA VAL A 50 -22.61 -7.06 -2.91
C VAL A 50 -21.92 -8.40 -2.67
N ARG A 51 -20.96 -8.74 -3.55
CA ARG A 51 -20.12 -9.94 -3.45
C ARG A 51 -18.63 -9.62 -3.44
N ILE A 52 -18.26 -8.41 -3.81
CA ILE A 52 -16.86 -7.96 -3.84
C ILE A 52 -16.76 -6.66 -3.07
N ILE A 53 -15.81 -6.60 -2.15
CA ILE A 53 -15.50 -5.40 -1.34
C ILE A 53 -14.04 -5.05 -1.56
N ASN A 54 -13.78 -3.85 -2.08
CA ASN A 54 -12.43 -3.31 -2.24
C ASN A 54 -12.02 -2.49 -1.00
N LEU A 55 -10.85 -2.80 -0.44
CA LEU A 55 -10.25 -2.10 0.69
C LEU A 55 -8.87 -1.58 0.32
N SER A 56 -8.80 -0.34 -0.16
CA SER A 56 -7.53 0.33 -0.50
C SER A 56 -6.94 1.05 0.71
N ILE A 57 -6.69 0.31 1.78
CA ILE A 57 -6.15 0.81 3.05
C ILE A 57 -4.97 -0.05 3.51
N GLY A 58 -4.09 0.55 4.34
CA GLY A 58 -2.97 -0.17 4.95
C GLY A 58 -2.54 0.48 6.26
N ASP A 59 -2.46 -0.31 7.33
CA ASP A 59 -1.91 0.15 8.61
C ASP A 59 -0.39 0.04 8.63
N ARG A 60 0.28 1.17 8.41
CA ARG A 60 1.76 1.27 8.43
C ARG A 60 2.37 1.09 9.82
N GLY A 61 1.59 1.26 10.87
CA GLY A 61 2.05 1.08 12.25
C GLY A 61 2.31 -0.38 12.62
N ARG A 62 1.83 -1.32 11.80
CA ARG A 62 1.91 -2.76 12.11
C ARG A 62 2.18 -3.63 10.87
N PRO A 63 3.31 -3.49 10.19
CA PRO A 63 3.65 -4.41 9.10
C PRO A 63 3.61 -5.86 9.60
N LEU A 64 3.18 -6.77 8.75
CA LEU A 64 3.14 -8.19 9.10
C LEU A 64 4.56 -8.70 9.33
N VAL A 65 4.83 -9.20 10.53
CA VAL A 65 6.12 -9.86 10.86
C VAL A 65 5.93 -11.37 11.03
N ARG A 66 4.95 -11.80 11.80
CA ARG A 66 4.72 -13.23 12.08
C ARG A 66 3.26 -13.60 12.22
N ARG A 67 2.45 -12.76 12.84
CA ARG A 67 1.07 -13.08 13.19
C ARG A 67 0.11 -12.17 12.45
N MET A 68 -0.94 -12.78 11.94
CA MET A 68 -2.06 -12.06 11.35
C MET A 68 -2.60 -11.01 12.31
N SER A 69 -2.88 -9.84 11.77
CA SER A 69 -3.48 -8.73 12.51
C SER A 69 -4.92 -9.03 12.93
N PRO A 70 -5.46 -8.36 13.95
CA PRO A 70 -6.87 -8.47 14.31
C PRO A 70 -7.80 -8.12 13.15
N ILE A 71 -7.41 -7.12 12.32
CA ILE A 71 -8.22 -6.72 11.17
C ILE A 71 -8.15 -7.72 10.02
N GLY A 72 -7.00 -8.38 9.80
CA GLY A 72 -6.88 -9.48 8.84
C GLY A 72 -7.79 -10.65 9.23
N ARG A 73 -7.81 -11.02 10.53
CA ARG A 73 -8.72 -12.05 11.05
C ARG A 73 -10.18 -11.68 10.89
N LEU A 74 -10.53 -10.42 11.12
CA LEU A 74 -11.89 -9.94 10.89
C LEU A 74 -12.26 -10.07 9.41
N VAL A 75 -11.38 -9.68 8.49
CA VAL A 75 -11.61 -9.81 7.05
C VAL A 75 -11.85 -11.27 6.68
N ASP A 76 -11.02 -12.19 7.17
CA ASP A 76 -11.18 -13.63 6.92
C ASP A 76 -12.53 -14.15 7.42
N TRP A 77 -12.93 -13.75 8.61
CA TRP A 77 -14.22 -14.11 9.17
C TRP A 77 -15.38 -13.51 8.37
N LEU A 78 -15.30 -12.23 7.99
CA LEU A 78 -16.33 -11.56 7.18
C LEU A 78 -16.47 -12.19 5.78
N ALA A 79 -15.34 -12.57 5.17
CA ALA A 79 -15.34 -13.23 3.87
C ALA A 79 -16.09 -14.56 3.93
N LEU A 80 -15.83 -15.36 4.95
CA LEU A 80 -16.47 -16.65 5.16
C LEU A 80 -17.95 -16.50 5.56
N GLU A 81 -18.26 -15.68 6.56
CA GLU A 81 -19.58 -15.49 7.12
C GLU A 81 -20.60 -14.97 6.09
N TYR A 82 -20.16 -14.03 5.27
CA TYR A 82 -21.06 -13.34 4.32
C TYR A 82 -20.84 -13.77 2.87
N ASN A 83 -19.96 -14.71 2.60
CA ASN A 83 -19.61 -15.18 1.26
C ASN A 83 -19.30 -14.01 0.31
N VAL A 84 -18.38 -13.15 0.73
CA VAL A 84 -17.89 -11.99 -0.02
C VAL A 84 -16.41 -12.10 -0.25
N LEU A 85 -15.94 -11.64 -1.42
CA LEU A 85 -14.54 -11.53 -1.74
C LEU A 85 -14.02 -10.13 -1.34
N PHE A 86 -12.97 -10.09 -0.55
CA PHE A 86 -12.22 -8.87 -0.30
C PHE A 86 -11.05 -8.76 -1.27
N ILE A 87 -10.90 -7.58 -1.89
CA ILE A 87 -9.74 -7.19 -2.68
C ILE A 87 -9.03 -6.10 -1.89
N ILE A 88 -7.78 -6.33 -1.51
CA ILE A 88 -7.08 -5.51 -0.53
C ILE A 88 -5.71 -5.08 -1.06
N SER A 89 -5.32 -3.83 -0.83
CA SER A 89 -3.97 -3.36 -1.10
C SER A 89 -2.96 -4.11 -0.23
N ALA A 90 -1.83 -4.51 -0.81
CA ALA A 90 -0.69 -5.02 -0.04
C ALA A 90 -0.13 -3.97 0.93
N GLY A 91 -0.33 -2.71 0.60
CA GLY A 91 0.16 -1.55 1.33
C GLY A 91 1.30 -0.83 0.63
N ASN A 92 1.47 0.44 0.97
CA ASN A 92 2.49 1.31 0.41
C ASN A 92 3.46 1.80 1.50
N HIS A 93 4.74 1.48 1.33
CA HIS A 93 5.83 1.99 2.16
C HIS A 93 6.36 3.29 1.55
N VAL A 94 5.92 4.41 2.12
CA VAL A 94 6.27 5.74 1.62
C VAL A 94 7.63 6.25 2.11
N ASP A 95 8.24 5.55 3.07
CA ASP A 95 9.53 5.95 3.61
C ASP A 95 10.58 6.06 2.49
N PRO A 96 11.39 7.13 2.47
CA PRO A 96 12.40 7.33 1.44
C PRO A 96 13.41 6.18 1.40
N ILE A 97 13.73 5.72 0.20
CA ILE A 97 14.82 4.81 -0.06
C ILE A 97 16.06 5.68 -0.30
N SER A 98 17.06 5.56 0.55
CA SER A 98 18.30 6.34 0.46
C SER A 98 19.43 5.47 -0.07
N ILE A 99 20.13 5.94 -1.10
CA ILE A 99 21.24 5.26 -1.75
C ILE A 99 22.48 6.12 -1.58
N PRO A 100 23.57 5.61 -0.96
CA PRO A 100 24.85 6.33 -0.88
C PRO A 100 25.40 6.68 -2.26
N ALA A 101 26.12 7.79 -2.38
CA ALA A 101 26.66 8.28 -3.65
C ALA A 101 27.62 7.26 -4.31
N GLU A 102 28.38 6.51 -3.51
CA GLU A 102 29.28 5.47 -3.99
C GLU A 102 28.53 4.36 -4.74
N GLY A 103 27.28 4.10 -4.38
CA GLY A 103 26.39 3.14 -5.05
C GLY A 103 25.58 3.74 -6.20
N ALA A 104 25.76 5.02 -6.52
CA ALA A 104 24.97 5.76 -7.51
C ALA A 104 25.85 6.41 -8.59
N SER A 105 26.92 5.74 -9.04
CA SER A 105 27.81 6.21 -10.10
C SER A 105 27.08 6.35 -11.44
N ASP A 106 26.18 5.44 -11.72
CA ASP A 106 25.32 5.38 -12.90
C ASP A 106 23.93 4.82 -12.53
N ARG A 107 22.98 4.85 -13.47
CA ARG A 107 21.60 4.43 -13.22
C ARG A 107 21.49 2.93 -12.85
N GLU A 108 22.26 2.06 -13.46
CA GLU A 108 22.18 0.61 -13.18
C GLU A 108 22.75 0.29 -11.80
N SER A 109 23.90 0.89 -11.45
CA SER A 109 24.47 0.77 -10.10
C SER A 109 23.49 1.28 -9.04
N ALA A 110 22.86 2.44 -9.29
CA ALA A 110 21.85 2.99 -8.39
C ALA A 110 20.61 2.08 -8.27
N ARG A 111 20.19 1.46 -9.37
CA ARG A 111 19.10 0.48 -9.36
C ARG A 111 19.42 -0.72 -8.47
N VAL A 112 20.60 -1.31 -8.63
CA VAL A 112 21.04 -2.43 -7.80
C VAL A 112 21.07 -2.02 -6.32
N ALA A 113 21.62 -0.85 -6.02
CA ALA A 113 21.68 -0.34 -4.66
C ALA A 113 20.27 -0.07 -4.06
N ALA A 114 19.31 0.42 -4.87
CA ALA A 114 17.93 0.57 -4.45
C ALA A 114 17.27 -0.77 -4.09
N LEU A 115 17.44 -1.77 -4.93
CA LEU A 115 16.93 -3.12 -4.66
C LEU A 115 17.55 -3.73 -3.40
N GLN A 116 18.86 -3.55 -3.20
CA GLN A 116 19.54 -4.00 -1.98
C GLN A 116 19.02 -3.28 -0.74
N ALA A 117 18.79 -1.97 -0.81
CA ALA A 117 18.23 -1.18 0.31
C ALA A 117 16.80 -1.63 0.66
N VAL A 118 15.96 -1.90 -0.34
CA VAL A 118 14.61 -2.46 -0.13
C VAL A 118 14.70 -3.85 0.49
N HIS A 119 15.58 -4.71 -0.01
CA HIS A 119 15.78 -6.06 0.53
C HIS A 119 16.27 -6.03 1.98
N ALA A 120 17.23 -5.17 2.30
CA ALA A 120 17.74 -5.01 3.67
C ALA A 120 16.67 -4.52 4.66
N SER A 121 15.67 -3.80 4.16
CA SER A 121 14.54 -3.30 4.96
C SER A 121 13.28 -4.17 4.86
N GLN A 122 13.36 -5.36 4.30
CA GLN A 122 12.20 -6.22 4.00
C GLN A 122 11.32 -6.50 5.23
N ILE A 123 11.90 -6.64 6.42
CA ILE A 123 11.15 -6.90 7.67
C ILE A 123 10.16 -5.78 7.98
N VAL A 124 10.57 -4.52 7.76
CA VAL A 124 9.72 -3.36 8.02
C VAL A 124 8.86 -2.97 6.80
N ARG A 125 9.14 -3.59 5.65
CA ARG A 125 8.39 -3.39 4.39
C ARG A 125 7.45 -4.55 4.08
N GLY A 126 7.07 -5.32 5.09
CA GLY A 126 6.11 -6.41 4.96
C GLY A 126 4.70 -5.93 4.61
N ILE A 127 3.83 -6.89 4.31
CA ILE A 127 2.41 -6.66 4.00
C ILE A 127 1.76 -5.84 5.12
N LEU A 128 1.00 -4.82 4.73
CA LEU A 128 0.28 -3.97 5.69
C LEU A 128 -1.14 -4.48 5.92
N PRO A 129 -1.58 -4.59 7.18
CA PRO A 129 -2.95 -4.96 7.50
C PRO A 129 -3.98 -4.01 6.84
N PRO A 130 -5.09 -4.52 6.34
CA PRO A 130 -5.58 -5.91 6.39
C PRO A 130 -5.11 -6.81 5.24
N GLY A 131 -4.11 -6.41 4.44
CA GLY A 131 -3.55 -7.23 3.36
C GLY A 131 -2.94 -8.57 3.81
N ASP A 132 -2.78 -8.75 5.12
CA ASP A 132 -2.35 -10.00 5.76
C ASP A 132 -3.48 -11.04 5.93
N ALA A 133 -4.71 -10.73 5.50
CA ALA A 133 -5.82 -11.68 5.47
C ALA A 133 -5.55 -12.85 4.51
N MET A 134 -5.97 -14.06 4.90
CA MET A 134 -5.76 -15.28 4.10
C MET A 134 -6.84 -15.49 3.04
N ASN A 135 -8.10 -15.16 3.38
CA ASN A 135 -9.27 -15.33 2.50
C ASN A 135 -9.57 -14.10 1.64
N ALA A 136 -8.58 -13.24 1.43
CA ALA A 136 -8.69 -12.06 0.60
C ALA A 136 -7.65 -12.09 -0.53
N VAL A 137 -7.97 -11.47 -1.66
CA VAL A 137 -7.00 -11.21 -2.72
C VAL A 137 -6.21 -9.96 -2.38
N THR A 138 -4.93 -10.11 -2.10
CA THR A 138 -4.03 -9.00 -1.82
C THR A 138 -3.33 -8.56 -3.10
N VAL A 139 -3.41 -7.27 -3.42
CA VAL A 139 -2.90 -6.69 -4.66
C VAL A 139 -1.69 -5.82 -4.37
N GLY A 140 -0.56 -6.16 -4.97
CA GLY A 140 0.65 -5.34 -4.99
C GLY A 140 0.67 -4.38 -6.18
N ALA A 141 1.54 -3.40 -6.14
CA ALA A 141 1.71 -2.41 -7.19
C ALA A 141 2.83 -2.79 -8.16
N VAL A 142 2.57 -2.70 -9.46
CA VAL A 142 3.56 -2.75 -10.53
C VAL A 142 4.07 -1.34 -10.81
N HIS A 143 5.36 -1.21 -11.06
CA HIS A 143 6.00 0.03 -11.48
C HIS A 143 5.62 0.33 -12.94
N ALA A 144 4.53 1.02 -13.12
CA ALA A 144 4.03 1.50 -14.40
C ALA A 144 2.97 2.58 -14.19
N ASP A 145 2.98 3.60 -15.03
CA ASP A 145 1.90 4.58 -15.17
C ASP A 145 1.89 5.16 -16.58
N GLY A 146 0.96 6.07 -16.85
CA GLY A 146 0.86 6.77 -18.14
C GLY A 146 1.74 8.03 -18.25
N SER A 147 2.65 8.28 -17.31
CA SER A 147 3.52 9.46 -17.37
C SER A 147 4.71 9.22 -18.30
N PRO A 148 5.20 10.27 -19.01
CA PRO A 148 6.42 10.14 -19.79
C PRO A 148 7.64 9.83 -18.92
N ASP A 149 8.66 9.24 -19.51
CA ASP A 149 9.92 9.00 -18.81
C ASP A 149 10.59 10.34 -18.45
N PRO A 150 11.31 10.40 -17.30
CA PRO A 150 12.08 11.57 -16.95
C PRO A 150 13.11 11.88 -18.02
N ASP A 151 13.32 13.18 -18.30
CA ASP A 151 14.37 13.63 -19.21
C ASP A 151 15.75 13.11 -18.74
N GLU A 152 16.56 12.60 -19.66
CA GLU A 152 17.90 12.07 -19.36
C GLU A 152 18.83 13.11 -18.73
N SER A 153 18.65 14.39 -19.07
CA SER A 153 19.38 15.51 -18.50
C SER A 153 18.90 15.93 -17.10
N SER A 154 17.76 15.40 -16.66
CA SER A 154 17.17 15.76 -15.37
C SER A 154 17.92 15.08 -14.21
N ASN A 155 17.83 15.70 -13.02
CA ASN A 155 18.28 15.09 -11.78
C ASN A 155 17.32 14.02 -11.25
N VAL A 156 16.28 13.70 -12.02
CA VAL A 156 15.27 12.71 -11.66
C VAL A 156 15.55 11.41 -12.39
N TRP A 157 15.69 10.34 -11.64
CA TRP A 157 15.99 9.02 -12.18
C TRP A 157 14.84 8.05 -11.90
N ASP A 158 14.41 7.36 -12.94
CA ASP A 158 13.62 6.15 -12.81
C ASP A 158 14.59 4.96 -12.72
N LEU A 159 14.59 4.29 -11.56
CA LEU A 159 15.50 3.16 -11.27
C LEU A 159 14.81 1.81 -11.41
N SER A 160 13.49 1.78 -11.63
CA SER A 160 12.75 0.55 -11.81
C SER A 160 12.41 0.36 -13.28
N ARG A 161 12.30 -0.88 -13.70
CA ARG A 161 11.84 -1.19 -15.06
C ARG A 161 10.32 -1.29 -15.07
N GLN A 162 9.73 -0.89 -16.18
CA GLN A 162 8.29 -1.05 -16.37
C GLN A 162 7.88 -2.51 -16.21
N GLY A 163 6.85 -2.76 -15.45
CA GLY A 163 6.34 -4.11 -15.17
C GLY A 163 6.98 -4.80 -13.97
N GLU A 164 8.05 -4.26 -13.37
CA GLU A 164 8.59 -4.77 -12.12
C GLU A 164 7.70 -4.39 -10.93
N PRO A 165 7.75 -5.13 -9.80
CA PRO A 165 7.10 -4.66 -8.58
C PRO A 165 7.60 -3.28 -8.18
N ALA A 166 6.67 -2.38 -7.86
CA ALA A 166 7.02 -1.03 -7.44
C ALA A 166 7.78 -1.05 -6.11
N LEU A 167 8.88 -0.31 -5.99
CA LEU A 167 9.74 -0.30 -4.81
C LEU A 167 9.04 0.18 -3.52
N TYR A 168 7.89 0.82 -3.64
CA TYR A 168 7.07 1.21 -2.50
C TYR A 168 6.02 0.15 -2.12
N SER A 169 5.73 -0.81 -3.01
CA SER A 169 4.75 -1.85 -2.73
C SER A 169 5.24 -2.75 -1.60
N ALA A 170 4.36 -3.02 -0.65
CA ALA A 170 4.62 -4.03 0.36
C ALA A 170 4.73 -5.42 -0.29
N THR A 171 5.63 -6.23 0.23
CA THR A 171 5.90 -7.58 -0.27
C THR A 171 5.90 -8.57 0.89
N GLY A 172 5.60 -9.84 0.58
CA GLY A 172 5.56 -10.92 1.54
C GLY A 172 6.92 -11.29 2.15
N PRO A 173 6.94 -12.38 2.86
CA PRO A 173 5.90 -13.40 2.94
C PRO A 173 4.66 -12.95 3.73
N GLY A 174 3.51 -13.55 3.43
CA GLY A 174 2.30 -13.47 4.23
C GLY A 174 2.38 -14.31 5.52
N VAL A 175 1.24 -14.50 6.17
CA VAL A 175 1.11 -15.36 7.35
C VAL A 175 1.54 -16.78 7.00
N ASP A 176 2.26 -17.44 7.92
CA ASP A 176 2.78 -18.81 7.73
C ASP A 176 3.53 -19.03 6.41
N ARG A 177 4.22 -18.01 5.94
CA ARG A 177 4.99 -17.97 4.67
C ARG A 177 4.11 -18.11 3.42
N MET A 178 2.84 -17.79 3.47
CA MET A 178 2.00 -17.68 2.27
C MET A 178 2.60 -16.68 1.29
N ILE A 179 2.37 -16.93 0.01
CA ILE A 179 2.76 -15.97 -1.03
C ILE A 179 1.79 -14.80 -0.96
N LYS A 180 2.32 -13.61 -0.69
CA LYS A 180 1.61 -12.33 -0.72
C LYS A 180 2.54 -11.26 -1.33
N PRO A 181 2.03 -10.30 -2.13
CA PRO A 181 0.66 -10.22 -2.62
C PRO A 181 0.27 -11.42 -3.50
N ASP A 182 -1.03 -11.68 -3.67
CA ASP A 182 -1.52 -12.76 -4.54
C ASP A 182 -1.36 -12.40 -6.02
N ILE A 183 -1.57 -11.13 -6.35
CA ILE A 183 -1.43 -10.58 -7.69
C ILE A 183 -0.81 -9.18 -7.64
N TYR A 184 -0.35 -8.71 -8.80
CA TYR A 184 0.11 -7.34 -9.01
C TYR A 184 -0.73 -6.64 -10.06
N HIS A 185 -0.91 -5.33 -9.90
CA HIS A 185 -1.60 -4.46 -10.87
C HIS A 185 -0.86 -3.13 -11.00
N VAL A 186 -1.06 -2.44 -12.10
CA VAL A 186 -0.48 -1.12 -12.36
C VAL A 186 -0.75 -0.18 -11.19
N GLY A 187 0.29 0.41 -10.63
CA GLY A 187 0.20 1.18 -9.38
C GLY A 187 0.83 2.56 -9.42
N GLY A 188 1.62 2.87 -10.41
CA GLY A 188 2.38 4.10 -10.48
C GLY A 188 3.88 3.88 -10.28
N ARG A 189 4.66 4.93 -10.49
CA ARG A 189 6.12 4.88 -10.45
C ARG A 189 6.67 5.56 -9.20
N ARG A 190 7.85 5.16 -8.78
CA ARG A 190 8.63 5.87 -7.76
C ARG A 190 9.94 6.34 -8.35
N LEU A 191 10.13 7.65 -8.37
CA LEU A 191 11.29 8.28 -8.95
C LEU A 191 12.29 8.66 -7.84
N PHE A 192 13.55 8.87 -8.24
CA PHE A 192 14.63 9.23 -7.35
C PHE A 192 15.19 10.59 -7.74
N VAL A 193 15.52 11.42 -6.77
CA VAL A 193 16.17 12.71 -6.98
C VAL A 193 17.65 12.60 -6.62
N ARG A 194 18.51 13.00 -7.56
CA ARG A 194 19.94 13.18 -7.32
C ARG A 194 20.22 14.64 -6.94
N PRO A 195 20.43 14.96 -5.67
CA PRO A 195 20.70 16.32 -5.28
C PRO A 195 22.10 16.75 -5.71
N ILE A 196 22.23 17.99 -6.18
CA ILE A 196 23.48 18.55 -6.74
C ILE A 196 24.62 18.64 -5.68
N LYS A 197 24.27 18.72 -4.39
CA LYS A 197 25.22 18.93 -3.28
C LYS A 197 25.19 17.89 -2.17
N GLN A 198 24.40 16.82 -2.31
CA GLN A 198 24.29 15.79 -1.28
C GLN A 198 24.85 14.46 -1.79
N SER A 199 25.46 13.74 -0.89
CA SER A 199 26.06 12.42 -1.15
C SER A 199 25.04 11.27 -1.18
N VAL A 200 23.73 11.55 -1.23
CA VAL A 200 22.68 10.53 -1.13
C VAL A 200 21.59 10.78 -2.16
N LEU A 201 21.34 9.78 -2.97
CA LEU A 201 20.17 9.70 -3.84
C LEU A 201 18.96 9.25 -3.02
N ARG A 202 17.83 9.96 -3.11
CA ARG A 202 16.62 9.64 -2.36
C ARG A 202 15.43 9.44 -3.28
N SER A 203 14.60 8.45 -2.97
CA SER A 203 13.28 8.37 -3.56
C SER A 203 12.39 9.48 -3.00
N ASP A 204 11.67 10.16 -3.89
CA ASP A 204 10.74 11.21 -3.52
C ASP A 204 9.31 10.79 -3.84
N VAL A 205 8.41 10.94 -2.87
CA VAL A 205 7.00 10.57 -3.01
C VAL A 205 6.24 11.61 -3.83
N ASP A 206 6.65 12.88 -3.72
CA ASP A 206 5.97 14.00 -4.38
C ASP A 206 6.19 14.00 -5.91
N LEU A 207 7.20 13.26 -6.38
CA LEU A 207 7.49 13.10 -7.81
C LEU A 207 6.75 11.94 -8.48
N CYS A 208 5.90 11.23 -7.75
CA CYS A 208 5.20 10.05 -8.24
C CYS A 208 3.68 10.22 -8.19
N PRO A 209 3.09 11.20 -8.87
CA PRO A 209 1.65 11.23 -9.00
C PRO A 209 1.23 10.01 -9.82
N ALA A 210 0.43 9.12 -9.23
CA ALA A 210 -0.23 8.07 -9.99
C ALA A 210 -1.15 8.74 -11.02
N ARG A 211 -0.80 8.67 -12.29
CA ARG A 211 -1.68 9.10 -13.38
C ARG A 211 -2.41 7.88 -13.90
N THR A 212 -3.72 7.91 -13.77
CA THR A 212 -4.59 6.97 -14.49
C THR A 212 -4.53 7.30 -15.98
N THR A 213 -4.35 6.28 -16.80
CA THR A 213 -4.53 6.36 -18.25
C THR A 213 -5.99 6.53 -18.59
#